data_cf46957af7ccab9b031c2e2a1eb64f9f
#
_entry.id   cf46957af7ccab9b031c2e2a1eb64f9f
#
_cell.length_a   1.000
_cell.length_b   1.000
_cell.length_c   1.000
_cell.angle_alpha   90.00
_cell.angle_beta   90.00
_cell.angle_gamma   90.00
#
_symmetry.space_group_name_H-M   'P 1'
#
loop_
_entity.id
_entity.type
_entity.pdbx_description
1 polymer ?
#
loop_
_entity_poly.entity_id
_entity_poly.type
_entity_poly.pdbx_seq_one_letter_code
_entity_poly.pdbx_strand_id
1 'polypeptide(L)'
;YQNMPSHGIAYDTWAGLINPVVDEEGFTRIPRDMPNVGINVGPMLGAFALLAGITRARETGEGCQMELAQSDAAAYMDWYRIETWKAYERSETVVTGNPADDYERRPPGLAGMWEGVRYQIYESIDGHVLFMASEQAFWKNFCEGIGRPELFEKWPGSKYADHAKGNRELHLELKEIFKSKSTNEWLKFSEEENTPIAPVYNAKTAPNDPQFQHRLPFYSVDDLGAEQLPLPVKIIGEDQPIPTKAPDVGEHTEQVLTEILEYDKSRISELRENGAFG
;
A
#
# COMPACT_ATOMS: atom_id res chain seq x y z
N TYR A 1 12.62 -15.23 20.51
CA TYR A 1 11.87 -14.04 20.99
C TYR A 1 10.46 -14.35 21.51
N GLN A 2 10.15 -15.62 21.69
CA GLN A 2 8.80 -16.10 22.07
C GLN A 2 8.18 -15.35 23.29
N ASN A 3 9.01 -14.98 24.23
CA ASN A 3 8.56 -14.30 25.47
C ASN A 3 8.81 -12.80 25.48
N MET A 4 9.21 -12.21 24.34
CA MET A 4 9.49 -10.79 24.27
C MET A 4 8.20 -10.02 24.00
N PRO A 5 7.79 -9.10 24.89
CA PRO A 5 6.62 -8.28 24.63
C PRO A 5 6.88 -7.35 23.44
N SER A 6 5.88 -7.18 22.61
CA SER A 6 5.92 -6.25 21.47
C SER A 6 4.63 -5.46 21.38
N HIS A 7 4.65 -4.35 20.65
CA HIS A 7 3.49 -3.48 20.51
C HIS A 7 3.55 -2.69 19.21
N GLY A 8 2.42 -2.53 18.55
CA GLY A 8 2.21 -1.62 17.43
C GLY A 8 3.26 -1.76 16.33
N ILE A 9 4.02 -0.70 16.10
CA ILE A 9 5.00 -0.60 15.02
C ILE A 9 6.24 -1.52 15.18
N ALA A 10 6.38 -2.22 16.30
CA ALA A 10 7.48 -3.16 16.49
C ALA A 10 7.51 -4.24 15.40
N TYR A 11 6.36 -4.64 14.87
CA TYR A 11 6.26 -5.59 13.77
C TYR A 11 6.96 -5.08 12.50
N ASP A 12 6.77 -3.82 12.20
CA ASP A 12 7.36 -3.17 11.03
C ASP A 12 8.85 -2.88 11.23
N THR A 13 9.30 -2.55 12.45
CA THR A 13 10.73 -2.36 12.74
C THR A 13 11.50 -3.67 12.56
N TRP A 14 10.94 -4.80 12.99
CA TRP A 14 11.57 -6.12 12.82
C TRP A 14 11.61 -6.55 11.35
N ALA A 15 10.60 -6.19 10.58
CA ALA A 15 10.57 -6.41 9.14
C ALA A 15 11.52 -5.48 8.35
N GLY A 16 12.17 -4.52 9.01
CA GLY A 16 13.05 -3.55 8.35
C GLY A 16 12.31 -2.50 7.52
N LEU A 17 11.02 -2.25 7.79
CA LEU A 17 10.20 -1.31 7.04
C LEU A 17 10.37 0.14 7.51
N ILE A 18 10.91 0.34 8.72
CA ILE A 18 11.02 1.66 9.33
C ILE A 18 12.46 2.13 9.32
N ASN A 19 12.71 3.19 8.56
CA ASN A 19 13.98 3.91 8.63
C ASN A 19 13.82 5.08 9.61
N PRO A 20 14.54 5.10 10.73
CA PRO A 20 14.48 6.22 11.67
C PRO A 20 14.94 7.51 11.00
N VAL A 21 14.34 8.62 11.40
CA VAL A 21 14.75 9.97 10.96
C VAL A 21 15.39 10.70 12.13
N VAL A 22 16.33 11.59 11.84
CA VAL A 22 16.94 12.47 12.85
C VAL A 22 16.37 13.86 12.65
N ASP A 23 15.79 14.45 13.72
CA ASP A 23 15.24 15.80 13.69
C ASP A 23 16.35 16.86 13.83
N GLU A 24 15.95 18.14 13.73
CA GLU A 24 16.88 19.30 13.81
C GLU A 24 17.59 19.42 15.17
N GLU A 25 17.01 18.85 16.22
CA GLU A 25 17.58 18.83 17.56
C GLU A 25 18.50 17.61 17.80
N GLY A 26 18.64 16.72 16.80
CA GLY A 26 19.46 15.51 16.88
C GLY A 26 18.79 14.31 17.51
N PHE A 27 17.48 14.33 17.77
CA PHE A 27 16.75 13.17 18.26
C PHE A 27 16.37 12.22 17.14
N THR A 28 16.56 10.93 17.37
CA THR A 28 16.07 9.88 16.49
C THR A 28 14.58 9.69 16.69
N ARG A 29 13.80 9.82 15.62
CA ARG A 29 12.34 9.79 15.62
C ARG A 29 11.78 8.70 14.72
N ILE A 30 10.55 8.29 15.02
CA ILE A 30 9.70 7.51 14.12
C ILE A 30 9.27 8.42 12.97
N PRO A 31 9.37 7.99 11.69
CA PRO A 31 8.83 8.76 10.56
C PRO A 31 7.35 9.09 10.75
N ARG A 32 6.94 10.29 10.33
CA ARG A 32 5.54 10.74 10.47
C ARG A 32 4.58 9.98 9.58
N ASP A 33 5.00 9.72 8.34
CA ASP A 33 4.18 9.08 7.30
C ASP A 33 4.62 7.62 7.12
N MET A 34 4.17 6.77 8.03
CA MET A 34 4.55 5.38 8.10
C MET A 34 3.31 4.48 7.99
N PRO A 35 3.25 3.56 7.03
CA PRO A 35 2.20 2.56 7.00
C PRO A 35 2.43 1.51 8.09
N ASN A 36 1.40 1.20 8.88
CA ASN A 36 1.43 0.08 9.84
C ASN A 36 1.16 -1.24 9.11
N VAL A 37 2.14 -1.74 8.36
CA VAL A 37 1.97 -2.90 7.47
C VAL A 37 1.64 -4.16 8.26
N GLY A 38 2.38 -4.48 9.32
CA GLY A 38 2.17 -5.69 10.11
C GLY A 38 0.78 -5.78 10.73
N ILE A 39 0.28 -4.67 11.29
CA ILE A 39 -1.07 -4.60 11.87
C ILE A 39 -2.16 -4.74 10.78
N ASN A 40 -1.94 -4.15 9.60
CA ASN A 40 -2.94 -4.17 8.54
C ASN A 40 -2.96 -5.48 7.77
N VAL A 41 -1.79 -6.04 7.45
CA VAL A 41 -1.67 -7.21 6.57
C VAL A 41 -1.74 -8.54 7.34
N GLY A 42 -1.30 -8.57 8.59
CA GLY A 42 -1.40 -9.77 9.43
C GLY A 42 -2.82 -10.33 9.49
N PRO A 43 -3.83 -9.55 9.87
CA PRO A 43 -5.23 -10.01 9.88
C PRO A 43 -5.75 -10.46 8.50
N MET A 44 -5.34 -9.79 7.43
CA MET A 44 -5.75 -10.17 6.06
C MET A 44 -5.18 -11.54 5.67
N LEU A 45 -3.88 -11.78 5.90
CA LEU A 45 -3.27 -13.09 5.64
C LEU A 45 -3.85 -14.15 6.58
N GLY A 46 -4.16 -13.81 7.83
CA GLY A 46 -4.86 -14.68 8.77
C GLY A 46 -6.23 -15.11 8.26
N ALA A 47 -7.01 -14.21 7.68
CA ALA A 47 -8.29 -14.53 7.08
C ALA A 47 -8.15 -15.48 5.88
N PHE A 48 -7.15 -15.28 5.00
CA PHE A 48 -6.86 -16.21 3.90
C PHE A 48 -6.46 -17.60 4.43
N ALA A 49 -5.60 -17.65 5.43
CA ALA A 49 -5.18 -18.91 6.04
C ALA A 49 -6.37 -19.65 6.66
N LEU A 50 -7.25 -18.93 7.36
CA LEU A 50 -8.47 -19.49 7.95
C LEU A 50 -9.38 -20.09 6.87
N LEU A 51 -9.65 -19.38 5.78
CA LEU A 51 -10.46 -19.88 4.67
C LEU A 51 -9.83 -21.14 4.04
N ALA A 52 -8.52 -21.13 3.82
CA ALA A 52 -7.80 -22.32 3.31
C ALA A 52 -7.91 -23.50 4.27
N GLY A 53 -7.78 -23.26 5.57
CA GLY A 53 -7.94 -24.30 6.60
C GLY A 53 -9.36 -24.88 6.67
N ILE A 54 -10.38 -24.03 6.56
CA ILE A 54 -11.78 -24.46 6.50
C ILE A 54 -12.04 -25.30 5.23
N THR A 55 -11.53 -24.87 4.09
CA THR A 55 -11.66 -25.59 2.82
C THR A 55 -11.02 -26.98 2.94
N ARG A 56 -9.77 -27.05 3.44
CA ARG A 56 -9.07 -28.31 3.69
C ARG A 56 -9.87 -29.22 4.63
N ALA A 57 -10.36 -28.70 5.75
CA ALA A 57 -11.12 -29.48 6.72
C ALA A 57 -12.43 -30.05 6.13
N ARG A 58 -13.09 -29.28 5.26
CA ARG A 58 -14.31 -29.76 4.56
C ARG A 58 -14.01 -30.87 3.56
N GLU A 59 -12.85 -30.83 2.89
CA GLU A 59 -12.44 -31.82 1.89
C GLU A 59 -11.89 -33.10 2.53
N THR A 60 -11.10 -32.96 3.59
CA THR A 60 -10.36 -34.10 4.19
C THR A 60 -10.95 -34.65 5.48
N GLY A 61 -11.84 -33.91 6.14
CA GLY A 61 -12.31 -34.20 7.49
C GLY A 61 -11.31 -33.85 8.60
N GLU A 62 -10.13 -33.29 8.25
CA GLU A 62 -9.04 -33.03 9.19
C GLU A 62 -8.81 -31.52 9.37
N GLY A 63 -8.91 -31.02 10.61
CA GLY A 63 -8.50 -29.66 10.97
C GLY A 63 -6.99 -29.48 10.95
N CYS A 64 -6.55 -28.24 11.12
CA CYS A 64 -5.13 -27.92 11.27
C CYS A 64 -4.98 -26.71 12.24
N GLN A 65 -3.80 -26.64 12.84
CA GLN A 65 -3.36 -25.44 13.55
C GLN A 65 -2.52 -24.60 12.59
N MET A 66 -2.77 -23.30 12.59
CA MET A 66 -2.01 -22.33 11.79
C MET A 66 -1.48 -21.23 12.70
N GLU A 67 -0.29 -20.77 12.40
CA GLU A 67 0.38 -19.68 13.11
C GLU A 67 0.79 -18.61 12.09
N LEU A 68 0.59 -17.35 12.45
CA LEU A 68 0.99 -16.18 11.67
C LEU A 68 1.49 -15.10 12.61
N ALA A 69 2.76 -14.71 12.46
CA ALA A 69 3.30 -13.54 13.13
C ALA A 69 3.08 -12.28 12.28
N GLN A 70 2.71 -11.17 12.92
CA GLN A 70 2.50 -9.90 12.21
C GLN A 70 3.80 -9.33 11.61
N SER A 71 4.95 -9.58 12.26
CA SER A 71 6.26 -9.23 11.72
C SER A 71 6.61 -10.01 10.45
N ASP A 72 6.23 -11.28 10.39
CA ASP A 72 6.46 -12.12 9.21
C ASP A 72 5.56 -11.67 8.06
N ALA A 73 4.31 -11.31 8.36
CA ALA A 73 3.38 -10.72 7.40
C ALA A 73 3.92 -9.39 6.84
N ALA A 74 4.46 -8.53 7.68
CA ALA A 74 5.09 -7.27 7.27
C ALA A 74 6.30 -7.52 6.35
N ALA A 75 7.19 -8.44 6.73
CA ALA A 75 8.36 -8.80 5.92
C ALA A 75 7.94 -9.42 4.58
N TYR A 76 6.94 -10.28 4.56
CA TYR A 76 6.44 -10.90 3.34
C TYR A 76 5.82 -9.88 2.38
N MET A 77 5.14 -8.88 2.87
CA MET A 77 4.57 -7.81 2.02
C MET A 77 5.64 -6.91 1.40
N ASP A 78 6.78 -6.77 2.04
CA ASP A 78 7.94 -6.03 1.50
C ASP A 78 9.03 -6.98 0.94
N TRP A 79 8.65 -8.18 0.54
CA TRP A 79 9.55 -9.22 0.03
C TRP A 79 10.51 -8.70 -1.04
N TYR A 80 10.01 -7.84 -1.95
CA TYR A 80 10.80 -7.31 -3.05
C TYR A 80 12.05 -6.54 -2.55
N ARG A 81 11.90 -5.66 -1.58
CA ARG A 81 13.02 -4.89 -1.04
C ARG A 81 14.01 -5.78 -0.29
N ILE A 82 13.50 -6.71 0.52
CA ILE A 82 14.32 -7.67 1.27
C ILE A 82 15.10 -8.58 0.31
N GLU A 83 14.42 -9.16 -0.67
CA GLU A 83 15.05 -10.06 -1.64
C GLU A 83 16.01 -9.33 -2.59
N THR A 84 15.74 -8.07 -2.91
CA THR A 84 16.67 -7.24 -3.69
C THR A 84 18.00 -7.05 -2.95
N TRP A 85 17.97 -6.84 -1.62
CA TRP A 85 19.18 -6.82 -0.81
C TRP A 85 19.90 -8.17 -0.84
N LYS A 86 19.18 -9.27 -0.70
CA LYS A 86 19.77 -10.61 -0.81
C LYS A 86 20.38 -10.89 -2.18
N ALA A 87 19.73 -10.42 -3.24
CA ALA A 87 20.28 -10.51 -4.59
C ALA A 87 21.56 -9.66 -4.75
N TYR A 88 21.57 -8.46 -4.17
CA TYR A 88 22.74 -7.57 -4.19
C TYR A 88 23.94 -8.16 -3.44
N GLU A 89 23.72 -8.89 -2.36
CA GLU A 89 24.79 -9.52 -1.56
C GLU A 89 25.41 -10.77 -2.24
N ARG A 90 24.80 -11.30 -3.29
CA ARG A 90 25.36 -12.46 -4.03
C ARG A 90 26.63 -12.07 -4.77
N SER A 91 27.51 -13.04 -4.99
CA SER A 91 28.68 -12.82 -5.83
C SER A 91 28.26 -12.55 -7.28
N GLU A 92 29.02 -11.75 -8.00
CA GLU A 92 28.76 -11.41 -9.40
C GLU A 92 28.67 -12.63 -10.32
N THR A 93 29.39 -13.71 -9.97
CA THR A 93 29.35 -14.98 -10.73
C THR A 93 28.04 -15.75 -10.57
N VAL A 94 27.19 -15.40 -9.60
CA VAL A 94 25.93 -16.08 -9.28
C VAL A 94 24.73 -15.17 -9.58
N VAL A 95 24.94 -13.89 -9.88
CA VAL A 95 23.86 -12.98 -10.20
C VAL A 95 23.27 -13.35 -11.55
N THR A 96 22.02 -13.78 -11.50
CA THR A 96 21.16 -13.97 -12.67
C THR A 96 20.31 -12.73 -12.83
N GLY A 97 20.67 -11.82 -13.69
CA GLY A 97 19.87 -10.66 -14.05
C GLY A 97 19.88 -10.52 -15.57
N ASN A 98 19.11 -9.57 -16.09
CA ASN A 98 19.28 -9.21 -17.48
C ASN A 98 20.72 -8.71 -17.66
N PRO A 99 21.55 -9.40 -18.42
CA PRO A 99 22.85 -8.89 -18.78
C PRO A 99 22.65 -7.79 -19.82
N ALA A 100 22.19 -6.63 -19.42
CA ALA A 100 22.44 -5.45 -20.19
C ALA A 100 23.93 -5.20 -20.04
N ASP A 101 24.63 -5.20 -21.15
CA ASP A 101 26.07 -5.29 -21.25
C ASP A 101 26.88 -4.21 -20.47
N ASP A 102 26.21 -3.18 -19.96
CA ASP A 102 26.79 -2.10 -19.16
C ASP A 102 26.08 -1.87 -17.80
N TYR A 103 25.45 -2.89 -17.25
CA TYR A 103 24.74 -2.75 -15.99
C TYR A 103 25.69 -2.69 -14.80
N GLU A 104 25.95 -1.50 -14.30
CA GLU A 104 26.65 -1.32 -13.03
C GLU A 104 25.78 -1.77 -11.86
N ARG A 105 26.26 -2.74 -11.10
CA ARG A 105 25.57 -3.24 -9.91
C ARG A 105 25.58 -2.19 -8.81
N ARG A 106 24.39 -1.71 -8.46
CA ARG A 106 24.21 -0.67 -7.44
C ARG A 106 23.46 -1.22 -6.22
N PRO A 107 23.75 -0.66 -5.01
CA PRO A 107 22.99 -1.02 -3.82
C PRO A 107 21.48 -0.76 -4.00
N PRO A 108 20.61 -1.61 -3.45
CA PRO A 108 19.16 -1.38 -3.44
C PRO A 108 18.80 0.00 -2.86
N GLY A 109 17.82 0.66 -3.47
CA GLY A 109 17.42 2.01 -3.09
C GLY A 109 18.18 3.14 -3.83
N LEU A 110 19.45 2.95 -4.19
CA LEU A 110 20.22 3.94 -4.97
C LEU A 110 20.04 3.75 -6.48
N ALA A 111 19.87 2.51 -6.93
CA ALA A 111 19.69 2.18 -8.35
C ALA A 111 18.23 2.20 -8.82
N GLY A 112 17.29 2.42 -7.91
CA GLY A 112 15.85 2.36 -8.18
C GLY A 112 15.32 3.57 -8.94
N MET A 113 14.06 3.90 -8.68
CA MET A 113 13.35 5.01 -9.32
C MET A 113 13.86 6.39 -8.91
N TRP A 114 14.70 6.50 -7.87
CA TRP A 114 15.25 7.78 -7.42
C TRP A 114 15.95 8.58 -8.53
N GLU A 115 16.73 7.91 -9.37
CA GLU A 115 17.45 8.52 -10.48
C GLU A 115 16.65 8.49 -11.80
N GLY A 116 15.48 7.89 -11.79
CA GLY A 116 14.61 7.82 -12.96
C GLY A 116 14.12 9.21 -13.36
N VAL A 117 14.10 9.47 -14.66
CA VAL A 117 13.60 10.74 -15.22
C VAL A 117 12.28 10.52 -15.96
N ARG A 118 12.14 9.43 -16.69
CA ARG A 118 10.88 9.05 -17.35
C ARG A 118 9.96 8.20 -16.45
N TYR A 119 10.37 7.94 -15.23
CA TYR A 119 9.56 7.38 -14.17
C TYR A 119 9.84 8.17 -12.89
N GLN A 120 9.14 9.28 -12.71
CA GLN A 120 9.42 10.20 -11.61
C GLN A 120 8.20 11.07 -11.28
N ILE A 121 8.20 11.60 -10.06
CA ILE A 121 7.20 12.57 -9.61
C ILE A 121 7.63 13.96 -10.06
N TYR A 122 6.70 14.69 -10.67
CA TYR A 122 6.86 16.07 -11.10
C TYR A 122 5.81 16.97 -10.49
N GLU A 123 6.20 18.21 -10.20
CA GLU A 123 5.29 19.27 -9.76
C GLU A 123 4.42 19.72 -10.94
N SER A 124 3.11 19.78 -10.74
CA SER A 124 2.13 20.42 -11.61
C SER A 124 1.76 21.81 -11.06
N ILE A 125 0.85 22.55 -11.72
CA ILE A 125 0.40 23.87 -11.24
C ILE A 125 -0.20 23.79 -9.84
N ASP A 126 -0.91 22.72 -9.52
CA ASP A 126 -1.76 22.56 -8.33
C ASP A 126 -1.45 21.36 -7.46
N GLY A 127 -0.37 20.64 -7.76
CA GLY A 127 0.01 19.45 -7.01
C GLY A 127 1.18 18.72 -7.61
N HIS A 128 1.09 17.39 -7.68
CA HIS A 128 2.12 16.54 -8.25
C HIS A 128 1.51 15.44 -9.12
N VAL A 129 2.24 15.03 -10.12
CA VAL A 129 1.93 13.87 -10.96
C VAL A 129 3.09 12.90 -11.00
N LEU A 130 2.78 11.61 -11.07
CA LEU A 130 3.74 10.56 -11.36
C LEU A 130 3.74 10.30 -12.87
N PHE A 131 4.85 10.58 -13.53
CA PHE A 131 5.08 10.26 -14.93
C PHE A 131 5.72 8.88 -15.05
N MET A 132 5.20 8.01 -15.91
CA MET A 132 5.58 6.59 -15.97
C MET A 132 5.88 6.12 -17.41
N ALA A 133 6.46 6.97 -18.24
CA ALA A 133 6.79 6.62 -19.64
C ALA A 133 8.06 5.75 -19.74
N SER A 134 8.01 4.56 -19.15
CA SER A 134 9.09 3.57 -19.15
C SER A 134 9.34 3.02 -20.57
N GLU A 135 8.26 2.68 -21.25
CA GLU A 135 8.27 2.14 -22.60
C GLU A 135 8.50 3.25 -23.62
N GLN A 136 9.29 2.92 -24.64
CA GLN A 136 9.65 3.86 -25.71
C GLN A 136 8.41 4.43 -26.42
N ALA A 137 7.34 3.63 -26.59
CA ALA A 137 6.11 4.08 -27.20
C ALA A 137 5.40 5.17 -26.40
N PHE A 138 5.30 5.00 -25.07
CA PHE A 138 4.70 6.00 -24.19
C PHE A 138 5.52 7.29 -24.13
N TRP A 139 6.84 7.16 -24.14
CA TRP A 139 7.73 8.31 -24.22
C TRP A 139 7.58 9.08 -25.53
N LYS A 140 7.46 8.36 -26.65
CA LYS A 140 7.21 8.96 -27.96
C LYS A 140 5.87 9.70 -27.99
N ASN A 141 4.80 9.05 -27.55
CA ASN A 141 3.47 9.64 -27.47
C ASN A 141 3.48 10.93 -26.64
N PHE A 142 4.16 10.90 -25.47
CA PHE A 142 4.31 12.09 -24.63
C PHE A 142 4.98 13.24 -25.39
N CYS A 143 6.12 12.98 -26.03
CA CYS A 143 6.86 14.01 -26.76
C CYS A 143 6.06 14.60 -27.94
N GLU A 144 5.35 13.78 -28.68
CA GLU A 144 4.47 14.18 -29.79
C GLU A 144 3.28 15.00 -29.27
N GLY A 145 2.62 14.53 -28.21
CA GLY A 145 1.45 15.18 -27.61
C GLY A 145 1.74 16.56 -27.00
N ILE A 146 2.92 16.74 -26.41
CA ILE A 146 3.34 18.07 -25.94
C ILE A 146 3.91 18.98 -27.06
N GLY A 147 3.98 18.49 -28.31
CA GLY A 147 4.54 19.22 -29.44
C GLY A 147 6.07 19.36 -29.40
N ARG A 148 6.78 18.45 -28.74
CA ARG A 148 8.23 18.46 -28.58
C ARG A 148 8.89 17.14 -29.07
N PRO A 149 8.66 16.72 -30.34
CA PRO A 149 9.17 15.45 -30.87
C PRO A 149 10.71 15.37 -30.84
N GLU A 150 11.39 16.50 -30.85
CA GLU A 150 12.87 16.58 -30.75
C GLU A 150 13.41 16.01 -29.42
N LEU A 151 12.60 15.98 -28.36
CA LEU A 151 12.98 15.33 -27.09
C LEU A 151 13.10 13.82 -27.27
N PHE A 152 12.20 13.23 -28.06
CA PHE A 152 12.29 11.82 -28.38
C PHE A 152 13.47 11.53 -29.31
N GLU A 153 13.72 12.36 -30.31
CA GLU A 153 14.86 12.20 -31.21
C GLU A 153 16.19 12.28 -30.44
N LYS A 154 16.31 13.19 -29.50
CA LYS A 154 17.52 13.37 -28.69
C LYS A 154 17.71 12.27 -27.64
N TRP A 155 16.62 11.81 -27.02
CA TRP A 155 16.64 10.81 -25.96
C TRP A 155 15.58 9.71 -26.21
N PRO A 156 15.74 8.89 -27.26
CA PRO A 156 14.70 7.92 -27.64
C PRO A 156 14.48 6.84 -26.57
N GLY A 157 15.46 6.65 -25.69
CA GLY A 157 15.47 5.57 -24.72
C GLY A 157 15.81 4.22 -25.35
N SER A 158 15.95 3.22 -24.53
CA SER A 158 16.17 1.84 -24.98
C SER A 158 14.86 1.07 -25.13
N LYS A 159 14.94 -0.08 -25.74
CA LYS A 159 13.82 -1.04 -25.83
C LYS A 159 13.39 -1.52 -24.43
N TYR A 160 14.30 -1.49 -23.47
CA TYR A 160 14.06 -1.85 -22.08
C TYR A 160 13.91 -0.60 -21.23
N ALA A 161 13.24 -0.70 -20.08
CA ALA A 161 12.97 0.40 -19.18
C ALA A 161 14.25 0.91 -18.50
N ASP A 162 14.98 1.79 -19.14
CA ASP A 162 16.13 2.50 -18.58
C ASP A 162 15.73 3.73 -17.76
N HIS A 163 14.50 4.20 -17.90
CA HIS A 163 13.92 5.38 -17.29
C HIS A 163 14.73 6.67 -17.44
N ALA A 164 15.68 6.72 -18.38
CA ALA A 164 16.63 7.82 -18.56
C ALA A 164 17.38 8.20 -17.26
N LYS A 165 17.81 7.18 -16.51
CA LYS A 165 18.45 7.37 -15.20
C LYS A 165 19.66 8.31 -15.29
N GLY A 166 19.70 9.28 -14.35
CA GLY A 166 20.78 10.24 -14.25
C GLY A 166 20.82 11.31 -15.36
N ASN A 167 19.88 11.31 -16.31
CA ASN A 167 19.81 12.33 -17.35
C ASN A 167 19.29 13.66 -16.80
N ARG A 168 20.22 14.43 -16.22
CA ARG A 168 19.88 15.72 -15.59
C ARG A 168 19.28 16.74 -16.58
N GLU A 169 19.75 16.76 -17.82
CA GLU A 169 19.24 17.70 -18.83
C GLU A 169 17.77 17.44 -19.11
N LEU A 170 17.41 16.20 -19.42
CA LEU A 170 16.01 15.80 -19.61
C LEU A 170 15.17 16.04 -18.35
N HIS A 171 15.73 15.80 -17.17
CA HIS A 171 15.01 16.04 -15.91
C HIS A 171 14.63 17.51 -15.72
N LEU A 172 15.51 18.42 -16.07
CA LEU A 172 15.23 19.87 -16.03
C LEU A 172 14.17 20.27 -17.05
N GLU A 173 14.22 19.73 -18.27
CA GLU A 173 13.20 19.97 -19.29
C GLU A 173 11.82 19.48 -18.82
N LEU A 174 11.73 18.25 -18.34
CA LEU A 174 10.47 17.69 -17.85
C LEU A 174 9.92 18.42 -16.63
N LYS A 175 10.80 18.88 -15.73
CA LYS A 175 10.39 19.70 -14.59
C LYS A 175 9.63 20.95 -15.01
N GLU A 176 10.11 21.66 -16.03
CA GLU A 176 9.44 22.86 -16.54
C GLU A 176 8.18 22.52 -17.36
N ILE A 177 8.23 21.45 -18.14
CA ILE A 177 7.07 20.98 -18.91
C ILE A 177 5.90 20.64 -17.98
N PHE A 178 6.14 19.87 -16.91
CA PHE A 178 5.07 19.45 -16.01
C PHE A 178 4.44 20.59 -15.22
N LYS A 179 5.15 21.67 -14.99
CA LYS A 179 4.62 22.92 -14.40
C LYS A 179 3.65 23.69 -15.29
N SER A 180 3.50 23.33 -16.56
CA SER A 180 2.69 24.05 -17.53
C SER A 180 1.18 23.75 -17.45
N LYS A 181 0.78 22.68 -16.74
CA LYS A 181 -0.61 22.22 -16.64
C LYS A 181 -0.97 21.84 -15.21
N SER A 182 -2.24 21.88 -14.90
CA SER A 182 -2.79 21.32 -13.66
C SER A 182 -2.76 19.79 -13.67
N THR A 183 -2.89 19.19 -12.50
CA THR A 183 -2.99 17.74 -12.35
C THR A 183 -4.10 17.16 -13.24
N ASN A 184 -5.30 17.75 -13.23
CA ASN A 184 -6.41 17.29 -14.04
C ASN A 184 -6.17 17.41 -15.55
N GLU A 185 -5.51 18.49 -16.00
CA GLU A 185 -5.14 18.63 -17.41
C GLU A 185 -4.11 17.57 -17.83
N TRP A 186 -3.18 17.20 -16.93
CA TRP A 186 -2.25 16.10 -17.19
C TRP A 186 -2.94 14.73 -17.23
N LEU A 187 -3.94 14.49 -16.40
CA LEU A 187 -4.73 13.25 -16.44
C LEU A 187 -5.50 13.13 -17.76
N LYS A 188 -6.13 14.21 -18.20
CA LYS A 188 -6.80 14.24 -19.49
C LYS A 188 -5.82 14.00 -20.65
N PHE A 189 -4.68 14.67 -20.64
CA PHE A 189 -3.59 14.47 -21.59
C PHE A 189 -3.11 13.00 -21.61
N SER A 190 -3.01 12.37 -20.46
CA SER A 190 -2.63 10.96 -20.31
C SER A 190 -3.55 10.01 -21.08
N GLU A 191 -4.87 10.26 -21.03
CA GLU A 191 -5.87 9.50 -21.76
C GLU A 191 -5.82 9.78 -23.28
N GLU A 192 -5.74 11.05 -23.65
CA GLU A 192 -5.76 11.50 -25.05
C GLU A 192 -4.53 11.02 -25.82
N GLU A 193 -3.35 11.10 -25.20
CA GLU A 193 -2.07 10.78 -25.84
C GLU A 193 -1.57 9.37 -25.53
N ASN A 194 -2.35 8.57 -24.81
CA ASN A 194 -1.95 7.21 -24.42
C ASN A 194 -0.52 7.16 -23.83
N THR A 195 -0.29 8.00 -22.81
CA THR A 195 0.96 8.05 -22.06
C THR A 195 0.68 8.02 -20.56
N PRO A 196 1.29 7.15 -19.75
CA PRO A 196 0.87 6.95 -18.36
C PRO A 196 1.32 8.09 -17.45
N ILE A 197 0.34 8.81 -16.92
CA ILE A 197 0.50 9.84 -15.89
C ILE A 197 -0.58 9.59 -14.82
N ALA A 198 -0.19 9.62 -13.56
CA ALA A 198 -1.10 9.45 -12.43
C ALA A 198 -1.01 10.62 -11.46
N PRO A 199 -2.08 10.97 -10.74
CA PRO A 199 -2.01 11.98 -9.70
C PRO A 199 -1.23 11.45 -8.48
N VAL A 200 -0.58 12.34 -7.74
CA VAL A 200 0.07 12.01 -6.47
C VAL A 200 -0.72 12.65 -5.33
N TYR A 201 -1.51 11.84 -4.67
CA TYR A 201 -2.31 12.25 -3.53
C TYR A 201 -1.65 11.91 -2.20
N ASN A 202 -2.12 12.51 -1.14
CA ASN A 202 -1.86 12.12 0.25
C ASN A 202 -3.16 11.62 0.90
N ALA A 203 -3.08 11.13 2.13
CA ALA A 203 -4.24 10.58 2.84
C ALA A 203 -5.40 11.58 3.01
N LYS A 204 -5.12 12.89 3.00
CA LYS A 204 -6.15 13.94 3.08
C LYS A 204 -6.84 14.18 1.74
N THR A 205 -6.11 14.08 0.64
CA THR A 205 -6.61 14.47 -0.70
C THR A 205 -7.13 13.30 -1.52
N ALA A 206 -6.61 12.09 -1.32
CA ALA A 206 -7.07 10.90 -2.04
C ALA A 206 -8.60 10.66 -1.95
N PRO A 207 -9.27 10.85 -0.80
CA PRO A 207 -10.71 10.68 -0.69
C PRO A 207 -11.55 11.64 -1.55
N ASN A 208 -10.95 12.73 -2.04
CA ASN A 208 -11.64 13.71 -2.89
C ASN A 208 -11.56 13.36 -4.40
N ASP A 209 -10.78 12.36 -4.75
CA ASP A 209 -10.66 11.92 -6.14
C ASP A 209 -11.95 11.23 -6.60
N PRO A 210 -12.50 11.55 -7.81
CA PRO A 210 -13.74 10.94 -8.30
C PRO A 210 -13.67 9.44 -8.45
N GLN A 211 -12.53 8.88 -8.85
CA GLN A 211 -12.34 7.43 -8.96
C GLN A 211 -12.33 6.78 -7.58
N PHE A 212 -11.66 7.42 -6.60
CA PHE A 212 -11.68 6.95 -5.23
C PHE A 212 -13.10 6.92 -4.67
N GLN A 213 -13.85 8.01 -4.81
CA GLN A 213 -15.25 8.12 -4.35
C GLN A 213 -16.17 7.11 -5.02
N HIS A 214 -15.99 6.87 -6.32
CA HIS A 214 -16.75 5.85 -7.04
C HIS A 214 -16.43 4.43 -6.58
N ARG A 215 -15.16 4.14 -6.33
CA ARG A 215 -14.70 2.79 -5.97
C ARG A 215 -14.86 2.47 -4.49
N LEU A 216 -14.63 3.44 -3.64
CA LEU A 216 -14.56 3.33 -2.18
C LEU A 216 -15.42 4.42 -1.49
N PRO A 217 -16.74 4.49 -1.75
CA PRO A 217 -17.59 5.44 -1.07
C PRO A 217 -17.61 5.13 0.43
N PHE A 218 -17.27 6.12 1.25
CA PHE A 218 -17.30 5.93 2.71
C PHE A 218 -18.70 5.56 3.20
N TYR A 219 -18.76 4.66 4.17
CA TYR A 219 -19.93 4.55 5.02
C TYR A 219 -20.09 5.81 5.86
N SER A 220 -21.34 6.23 6.11
CA SER A 220 -21.60 7.47 6.81
C SER A 220 -21.39 7.35 8.33
N VAL A 221 -21.26 8.51 8.98
CA VAL A 221 -21.28 8.60 10.44
C VAL A 221 -22.59 8.07 11.03
N ASP A 222 -23.72 8.29 10.32
CA ASP A 222 -25.03 7.85 10.78
C ASP A 222 -25.14 6.32 10.79
N ASP A 223 -24.49 5.65 9.84
CA ASP A 223 -24.51 4.18 9.75
C ASP A 223 -23.60 3.52 10.80
N LEU A 224 -22.39 4.02 10.99
CA LEU A 224 -21.35 3.33 11.76
C LEU A 224 -20.78 4.13 12.95
N GLY A 225 -21.26 5.34 13.17
CA GLY A 225 -20.74 6.25 14.21
C GLY A 225 -19.43 6.94 13.83
N ALA A 226 -18.84 6.59 12.70
CA ALA A 226 -17.67 7.24 12.09
C ALA A 226 -17.65 6.95 10.59
N GLU A 227 -17.05 7.82 9.80
CA GLU A 227 -16.78 7.53 8.39
C GLU A 227 -15.76 6.39 8.27
N GLN A 228 -16.12 5.33 7.53
CA GLN A 228 -15.27 4.16 7.35
C GLN A 228 -15.19 3.75 5.89
N LEU A 229 -14.02 3.29 5.46
CA LEU A 229 -13.83 2.74 4.12
C LEU A 229 -14.53 1.39 3.99
N PRO A 230 -15.21 1.14 2.87
CA PRO A 230 -15.76 -0.18 2.57
C PRO A 230 -14.64 -1.17 2.23
N LEU A 231 -14.94 -2.46 2.35
CA LEU A 231 -14.08 -3.50 1.79
C LEU A 231 -13.92 -3.28 0.27
N PRO A 232 -12.70 -3.27 -0.30
CA PRO A 232 -12.48 -2.93 -1.71
C PRO A 232 -12.86 -4.04 -2.70
N VAL A 233 -13.52 -5.10 -2.22
CA VAL A 233 -13.97 -6.24 -3.05
C VAL A 233 -15.48 -6.12 -3.27
N LYS A 234 -15.88 -6.12 -4.54
CA LYS A 234 -17.30 -6.06 -4.93
C LYS A 234 -17.67 -7.34 -5.70
N ILE A 235 -18.79 -7.95 -5.33
CA ILE A 235 -19.41 -9.02 -6.12
C ILE A 235 -20.28 -8.35 -7.19
N ILE A 236 -20.01 -8.64 -8.45
CA ILE A 236 -20.75 -8.03 -9.56
C ILE A 236 -22.18 -8.57 -9.54
N GLY A 237 -23.15 -7.65 -9.50
CA GLY A 237 -24.59 -8.00 -9.47
C GLY A 237 -25.16 -8.17 -8.07
N GLU A 238 -24.36 -7.94 -7.02
CA GLU A 238 -24.82 -7.95 -5.64
C GLU A 238 -24.54 -6.61 -4.96
N ASP A 239 -25.45 -6.19 -4.10
CA ASP A 239 -25.22 -5.02 -3.25
C ASP A 239 -24.25 -5.39 -2.11
N GLN A 240 -23.29 -4.51 -1.85
CA GLN A 240 -22.37 -4.70 -0.75
C GLN A 240 -23.09 -4.44 0.58
N PRO A 241 -23.11 -5.40 1.52
CA PRO A 241 -23.80 -5.20 2.79
C PRO A 241 -23.10 -4.09 3.60
N ILE A 242 -23.92 -3.21 4.18
CA ILE A 242 -23.41 -2.21 5.13
C ILE A 242 -23.13 -2.93 6.45
N PRO A 243 -21.93 -2.83 7.01
CA PRO A 243 -21.63 -3.41 8.33
C PRO A 243 -22.53 -2.81 9.40
N THR A 244 -22.76 -3.56 10.45
CA THR A 244 -23.46 -3.04 11.64
C THR A 244 -22.50 -2.19 12.48
N LYS A 245 -23.02 -1.15 13.11
CA LYS A 245 -22.30 -0.36 14.11
C LYS A 245 -21.75 -1.29 15.20
N ALA A 246 -20.54 -1.01 15.67
CA ALA A 246 -20.00 -1.72 16.82
C ALA A 246 -20.90 -1.52 18.05
N PRO A 247 -21.15 -2.58 18.83
CA PRO A 247 -21.99 -2.48 20.03
C PRO A 247 -21.31 -1.61 21.10
N ASP A 248 -22.12 -0.99 21.93
CA ASP A 248 -21.63 -0.33 23.12
C ASP A 248 -21.10 -1.35 24.14
N VAL A 249 -20.23 -0.91 25.06
CA VAL A 249 -19.65 -1.80 26.06
C VAL A 249 -20.76 -2.39 26.93
N GLY A 250 -20.84 -3.73 26.95
CA GLY A 250 -21.84 -4.45 27.73
C GLY A 250 -23.23 -4.58 27.08
N GLU A 251 -23.44 -4.01 25.89
CA GLU A 251 -24.77 -4.04 25.22
C GLU A 251 -25.34 -5.45 25.06
N HIS A 252 -24.51 -6.43 24.75
CA HIS A 252 -24.94 -7.82 24.53
C HIS A 252 -24.72 -8.74 25.76
N THR A 253 -24.32 -8.20 26.93
CA THR A 253 -23.99 -9.02 28.11
C THR A 253 -25.15 -9.95 28.49
N GLU A 254 -26.37 -9.43 28.62
CA GLU A 254 -27.51 -10.22 29.02
C GLU A 254 -27.89 -11.26 27.96
N GLN A 255 -27.83 -10.89 26.69
CA GLN A 255 -28.05 -11.80 25.56
C GLN A 255 -27.06 -12.97 25.57
N VAL A 256 -25.77 -12.70 25.73
CA VAL A 256 -24.73 -13.74 25.79
C VAL A 256 -24.97 -14.68 26.98
N LEU A 257 -25.29 -14.13 28.15
CA LEU A 257 -25.53 -14.93 29.35
C LEU A 257 -26.76 -15.82 29.22
N THR A 258 -27.84 -15.32 28.59
CA THR A 258 -29.11 -16.09 28.45
C THR A 258 -29.07 -17.02 27.24
N GLU A 259 -28.68 -16.57 26.03
CA GLU A 259 -28.82 -17.33 24.79
C GLU A 259 -27.63 -18.27 24.53
N ILE A 260 -26.42 -17.90 24.95
CA ILE A 260 -25.22 -18.68 24.66
C ILE A 260 -24.80 -19.52 25.87
N LEU A 261 -24.84 -18.94 27.09
CA LEU A 261 -24.47 -19.63 28.32
C LEU A 261 -25.64 -20.29 29.04
N GLU A 262 -26.90 -20.08 28.54
CA GLU A 262 -28.12 -20.64 29.08
C GLU A 262 -28.33 -20.38 30.58
N TYR A 263 -27.82 -19.23 31.09
CA TYR A 263 -28.01 -18.86 32.48
C TYR A 263 -29.42 -18.37 32.72
N ASP A 264 -30.02 -18.84 33.81
CA ASP A 264 -31.30 -18.34 34.24
C ASP A 264 -31.16 -16.95 34.91
N LYS A 265 -32.32 -16.27 35.08
CA LYS A 265 -32.35 -14.92 35.65
C LYS A 265 -31.77 -14.84 37.06
N SER A 266 -31.94 -15.91 37.85
CA SER A 266 -31.39 -15.97 39.21
C SER A 266 -29.86 -15.96 39.21
N ARG A 267 -29.26 -16.76 38.37
CA ARG A 267 -27.82 -16.83 38.19
C ARG A 267 -27.24 -15.52 37.65
N ILE A 268 -27.91 -14.86 36.72
CA ILE A 268 -27.49 -13.56 36.20
C ILE A 268 -27.51 -12.49 37.28
N SER A 269 -28.58 -12.46 38.10
CA SER A 269 -28.66 -11.52 39.24
C SER A 269 -27.57 -11.75 40.28
N GLU A 270 -27.31 -13.00 40.62
CA GLU A 270 -26.23 -13.37 41.55
C GLU A 270 -24.87 -12.89 41.05
N LEU A 271 -24.57 -13.12 39.77
CA LEU A 271 -23.31 -12.69 39.15
C LEU A 271 -23.17 -11.16 39.12
N ARG A 272 -24.26 -10.45 38.87
CA ARG A 272 -24.30 -8.98 38.89
C ARG A 272 -24.07 -8.43 40.28
N GLU A 273 -24.74 -9.00 41.29
CA GLU A 273 -24.53 -8.62 42.71
C GLU A 273 -23.12 -8.89 43.19
N ASN A 274 -22.47 -9.92 42.70
CA ASN A 274 -21.09 -10.27 43.00
C ASN A 274 -20.05 -9.48 42.13
N GLY A 275 -20.49 -8.53 41.29
CA GLY A 275 -19.61 -7.69 40.49
C GLY A 275 -18.85 -8.43 39.37
N ALA A 276 -19.40 -9.54 38.90
CA ALA A 276 -18.77 -10.32 37.83
C ALA A 276 -18.79 -9.58 36.46
N PHE A 277 -19.68 -8.62 36.30
CA PHE A 277 -19.77 -7.70 35.14
C PHE A 277 -20.39 -6.39 35.58
N GLY A 278 -19.92 -5.28 35.00
CA GLY A 278 -20.36 -3.92 35.30
C GLY A 278 -21.70 -3.54 34.68
#